data_e4236b25c6c1ed50b4db6690f1cd7f2b
#
_entry.id   e4236b25c6c1ed50b4db6690f1cd7f2b
#
_cell.length_a   1.000
_cell.length_b   1.000
_cell.length_c   1.000
_cell.angle_alpha   90.00
_cell.angle_beta   90.00
_cell.angle_gamma   90.00
#
_symmetry.space_group_name_H-M   'P 1'
#
loop_
_entity.id
_entity.type
_entity.pdbx_description
1 polymer ?
#
loop_
_entity_poly.entity_id
_entity_poly.type
_entity_poly.pdbx_seq_one_letter_code
_entity_poly.pdbx_strand_id
1 'polypeptide(L)'
;MTSLTILPITVDDLPFVRAMLYEAAFWRATGDAPPIAAALCAPELAIYVDQWGRSGDAGLLARVAGRPVGAVWVRRFPDHAHGYGYVDELTPELSIAVAPERRGYGIGGCLLSAMLALLRIDGARRVSLSVETDNPARSLYERFGFTPAAATEGAITMLLTLTPD
;
A
#
# COMPACT_ATOMS: atom_id res chain seq x y z
N MET A 1 24.83 3.60 -13.20
CA MET A 1 23.87 2.91 -12.31
C MET A 1 22.66 3.81 -12.08
N THR A 2 21.51 3.34 -12.39
CA THR A 2 20.28 4.07 -12.12
C THR A 2 19.94 3.93 -10.63
N SER A 3 20.11 5.02 -9.87
CA SER A 3 19.89 5.02 -8.42
C SER A 3 18.40 4.99 -8.13
N LEU A 4 18.00 4.10 -7.21
CA LEU A 4 16.68 4.11 -6.58
C LEU A 4 16.67 5.16 -5.47
N THR A 5 15.70 6.06 -5.49
CA THR A 5 15.45 7.02 -4.41
C THR A 5 14.05 6.82 -3.85
N ILE A 6 13.89 6.95 -2.54
CA ILE A 6 12.60 6.86 -1.85
C ILE A 6 12.38 8.17 -1.09
N LEU A 7 11.28 8.85 -1.39
CA LEU A 7 10.95 10.17 -0.87
C LEU A 7 9.49 10.21 -0.40
N PRO A 8 9.14 11.09 0.55
CA PRO A 8 7.74 11.29 0.93
C PRO A 8 6.86 11.67 -0.26
N ILE A 9 5.63 11.16 -0.27
CA ILE A 9 4.60 11.52 -1.25
C ILE A 9 4.19 12.96 -1.03
N THR A 10 4.13 13.72 -2.13
CA THR A 10 3.60 15.08 -2.17
C THR A 10 2.26 15.12 -2.90
N VAL A 11 1.56 16.25 -2.84
CA VAL A 11 0.28 16.41 -3.57
C VAL A 11 0.45 16.26 -5.08
N ASP A 12 1.61 16.62 -5.62
CA ASP A 12 1.91 16.47 -7.04
C ASP A 12 2.10 15.01 -7.47
N ASP A 13 2.35 14.12 -6.52
CA ASP A 13 2.51 12.68 -6.78
C ASP A 13 1.17 11.92 -6.80
N LEU A 14 0.07 12.54 -6.37
CA LEU A 14 -1.22 11.86 -6.23
C LEU A 14 -1.75 11.21 -7.51
N PRO A 15 -1.58 11.77 -8.70
CA PRO A 15 -1.96 11.07 -9.92
C PRO A 15 -1.24 9.71 -10.06
N PHE A 16 0.05 9.66 -9.73
CA PHE A 16 0.81 8.40 -9.74
C PHE A 16 0.38 7.46 -8.61
N VAL A 17 0.12 7.97 -7.40
CA VAL A 17 -0.38 7.16 -6.28
C VAL A 17 -1.72 6.50 -6.64
N ARG A 18 -2.62 7.24 -7.29
CA ARG A 18 -3.90 6.69 -7.79
C ARG A 18 -3.68 5.60 -8.84
N ALA A 19 -2.73 5.78 -9.74
CA ALA A 19 -2.36 4.73 -10.68
C ALA A 19 -1.83 3.48 -9.96
N MET A 20 -1.04 3.65 -8.89
CA MET A 20 -0.56 2.53 -8.08
C MET A 20 -1.68 1.86 -7.28
N LEU A 21 -2.66 2.60 -6.81
CA LEU A 21 -3.86 2.03 -6.19
C LEU A 21 -4.61 1.12 -7.18
N TYR A 22 -4.76 1.57 -8.43
CA TYR A 22 -5.35 0.75 -9.48
C TYR A 22 -4.53 -0.54 -9.73
N GLU A 23 -3.20 -0.44 -9.80
CA GLU A 23 -2.33 -1.59 -9.98
C GLU A 23 -2.39 -2.57 -8.79
N ALA A 24 -2.56 -2.07 -7.57
CA ALA A 24 -2.74 -2.92 -6.39
C ALA A 24 -4.07 -3.66 -6.41
N ALA A 25 -5.15 -2.99 -6.81
CA ALA A 25 -6.50 -3.57 -6.86
C ALA A 25 -6.69 -4.53 -8.01
N PHE A 26 -6.09 -4.26 -9.17
CA PHE A 26 -6.23 -5.03 -10.41
C PHE A 26 -4.89 -5.63 -10.86
N TRP A 27 -4.17 -6.22 -9.94
CA TRP A 27 -2.85 -6.81 -10.18
C TRP A 27 -2.87 -8.00 -11.17
N ARG A 28 -4.03 -8.65 -11.33
CA ARG A 28 -4.25 -9.66 -12.37
C ARG A 28 -4.44 -8.98 -13.72
N ALA A 29 -3.57 -9.26 -14.67
CA ALA A 29 -3.70 -8.76 -16.05
C ALA A 29 -4.71 -9.62 -16.83
N THR A 30 -5.99 -9.62 -16.43
CA THR A 30 -7.03 -10.47 -17.02
C THR A 30 -7.79 -9.82 -18.18
N GLY A 31 -7.56 -8.55 -18.48
CA GLY A 31 -8.35 -7.80 -19.49
C GLY A 31 -9.77 -7.41 -19.06
N ASP A 32 -10.24 -7.92 -17.91
CA ASP A 32 -11.58 -7.63 -17.38
C ASP A 32 -11.58 -6.46 -16.38
N ALA A 33 -10.42 -5.84 -16.14
CA ALA A 33 -10.31 -4.71 -15.25
C ALA A 33 -11.10 -3.51 -15.82
N PRO A 34 -11.86 -2.78 -14.98
CA PRO A 34 -12.57 -1.58 -15.42
C PRO A 34 -11.58 -0.49 -15.85
N PRO A 35 -12.00 0.49 -16.67
CA PRO A 35 -11.18 1.66 -16.95
C PRO A 35 -10.72 2.33 -15.66
N ILE A 36 -9.46 2.78 -15.62
CA ILE A 36 -8.85 3.34 -14.41
C ILE A 36 -9.68 4.48 -13.79
N ALA A 37 -10.21 5.37 -14.62
CA ALA A 37 -11.02 6.49 -14.14
C ALA A 37 -12.30 6.01 -13.43
N ALA A 38 -12.97 4.99 -13.95
CA ALA A 38 -14.18 4.41 -13.36
C ALA A 38 -13.84 3.68 -12.05
N ALA A 39 -12.75 2.89 -12.03
CA ALA A 39 -12.31 2.16 -10.84
C ALA A 39 -11.98 3.10 -9.68
N LEU A 40 -11.27 4.20 -9.95
CA LEU A 40 -10.84 5.16 -8.93
C LEU A 40 -11.99 6.05 -8.41
N CYS A 41 -13.13 6.08 -9.10
CA CYS A 41 -14.35 6.74 -8.59
C CYS A 41 -15.17 5.83 -7.68
N ALA A 42 -14.92 4.53 -7.67
CA ALA A 42 -15.62 3.59 -6.79
C ALA A 42 -15.28 3.91 -5.32
N PRO A 43 -16.29 4.09 -4.43
CA PRO A 43 -16.05 4.50 -3.04
C PRO A 43 -15.08 3.59 -2.28
N GLU A 44 -15.14 2.29 -2.53
CA GLU A 44 -14.29 1.28 -1.90
C GLU A 44 -12.81 1.41 -2.26
N LEU A 45 -12.46 2.06 -3.37
CA LEU A 45 -11.08 2.37 -3.75
C LEU A 45 -10.74 3.84 -3.47
N ALA A 46 -11.64 4.75 -3.76
CA ALA A 46 -11.43 6.18 -3.53
C ALA A 46 -11.01 6.48 -2.08
N ILE A 47 -11.57 5.75 -1.12
CA ILE A 47 -11.30 5.89 0.32
C ILE A 47 -9.80 5.80 0.67
N TYR A 48 -8.99 5.13 -0.13
CA TYR A 48 -7.56 4.93 0.12
C TYR A 48 -6.71 6.17 -0.16
N VAL A 49 -7.16 7.09 -1.00
CA VAL A 49 -6.37 8.26 -1.43
C VAL A 49 -7.12 9.59 -1.40
N ASP A 50 -8.45 9.57 -1.38
CA ASP A 50 -9.25 10.80 -1.38
C ASP A 50 -8.94 11.66 -0.15
N GLN A 51 -8.90 12.99 -0.38
CA GLN A 51 -8.56 13.95 0.66
C GLN A 51 -7.21 13.66 1.33
N TRP A 52 -6.20 13.30 0.52
CA TRP A 52 -4.84 13.02 1.01
C TRP A 52 -4.31 14.16 1.88
N GLY A 53 -3.62 13.80 2.97
CA GLY A 53 -3.09 14.73 3.96
C GLY A 53 -3.89 14.77 5.25
N ARG A 54 -4.81 13.80 5.46
CA ARG A 54 -5.51 13.63 6.74
C ARG A 54 -4.52 13.20 7.83
N SER A 55 -4.87 13.48 9.08
CA SER A 55 -4.10 13.00 10.22
C SER A 55 -3.93 11.47 10.15
N GLY A 56 -2.69 11.00 10.25
CA GLY A 56 -2.33 9.60 10.13
C GLY A 56 -1.98 9.13 8.72
N ASP A 57 -2.15 9.97 7.68
CA ASP A 57 -1.65 9.66 6.36
C ASP A 57 -0.13 9.78 6.31
N ALA A 58 0.53 8.77 5.77
CA ALA A 58 1.95 8.81 5.44
C ALA A 58 2.20 7.97 4.18
N GLY A 59 3.13 8.40 3.37
CA GLY A 59 3.42 7.69 2.13
C GLY A 59 4.81 7.99 1.58
N LEU A 60 5.35 7.01 0.87
CA LEU A 60 6.66 7.06 0.24
C LEU A 60 6.56 6.67 -1.23
N LEU A 61 7.31 7.37 -2.05
CA LEU A 61 7.39 7.16 -3.48
C LEU A 61 8.80 6.72 -3.89
N ALA A 62 8.89 5.64 -4.63
CA ALA A 62 10.13 5.16 -5.23
C ALA A 62 10.31 5.78 -6.61
N ARG A 63 11.51 6.29 -6.89
CA ARG A 63 11.91 6.84 -8.19
C ARG A 63 13.18 6.16 -8.69
N VAL A 64 13.24 5.92 -9.99
CA VAL A 64 14.43 5.45 -10.71
C VAL A 64 14.71 6.44 -11.82
N ALA A 65 15.92 7.00 -11.87
CA ALA A 65 16.28 8.08 -12.80
C ALA A 65 15.26 9.25 -12.76
N GLY A 66 14.78 9.62 -11.56
CA GLY A 66 13.80 10.68 -11.36
C GLY A 66 12.35 10.33 -11.71
N ARG A 67 12.09 9.18 -12.32
CA ARG A 67 10.74 8.74 -12.70
C ARG A 67 10.11 7.91 -11.59
N PRO A 68 8.84 8.16 -11.21
CA PRO A 68 8.15 7.36 -10.21
C PRO A 68 7.93 5.93 -10.74
N VAL A 69 8.20 4.94 -9.89
CA VAL A 69 8.13 3.51 -10.25
C VAL A 69 7.36 2.67 -9.23
N GLY A 70 7.01 3.22 -8.09
CA GLY A 70 6.23 2.53 -7.07
C GLY A 70 5.87 3.47 -5.93
N ALA A 71 4.86 3.07 -5.15
CA ALA A 71 4.41 3.82 -3.99
C ALA A 71 3.97 2.87 -2.88
N VAL A 72 4.15 3.31 -1.64
CA VAL A 72 3.61 2.69 -0.43
C VAL A 72 3.03 3.79 0.43
N TRP A 73 1.85 3.55 0.98
CA TRP A 73 1.22 4.53 1.87
C TRP A 73 0.37 3.84 2.92
N VAL A 74 0.08 4.56 3.98
CA VAL A 74 -0.77 4.11 5.07
C VAL A 74 -1.83 5.16 5.35
N ARG A 75 -2.98 4.69 5.81
CA ARG A 75 -4.10 5.52 6.24
C ARG A 75 -4.81 4.86 7.41
N ARG A 76 -5.22 5.67 8.38
CA ARG A 76 -6.14 5.23 9.42
C ARG A 76 -7.57 5.47 8.97
N PHE A 77 -8.44 4.53 9.28
CA PHE A 77 -9.86 4.59 8.95
C PHE A 77 -10.70 4.56 10.22
N PRO A 78 -11.82 5.28 10.24
CA PRO A 78 -12.82 5.11 11.28
C PRO A 78 -13.61 3.80 11.07
N ASP A 79 -14.20 3.28 12.14
CA ASP A 79 -14.94 2.00 12.12
C ASP A 79 -16.09 1.99 11.11
N HIS A 80 -16.74 3.14 10.89
CA HIS A 80 -17.90 3.24 9.99
C HIS A 80 -17.56 3.40 8.50
N ALA A 81 -16.27 3.64 8.16
CA ALA A 81 -15.85 3.83 6.77
C ALA A 81 -14.37 3.46 6.61
N HIS A 82 -14.09 2.22 6.26
CA HIS A 82 -12.74 1.68 6.23
C HIS A 82 -12.44 0.84 4.99
N GLY A 83 -11.14 0.55 4.79
CA GLY A 83 -10.64 -0.30 3.72
C GLY A 83 -10.80 -1.80 4.02
N TYR A 84 -10.34 -2.62 3.09
CA TYR A 84 -10.46 -4.09 3.16
C TYR A 84 -9.57 -4.73 4.23
N GLY A 85 -8.44 -4.10 4.57
CA GLY A 85 -7.50 -4.59 5.58
C GLY A 85 -7.67 -3.96 6.96
N TYR A 86 -8.80 -3.34 7.21
CA TYR A 86 -9.10 -2.69 8.49
C TYR A 86 -9.11 -3.67 9.66
N VAL A 87 -8.48 -3.28 10.75
CA VAL A 87 -8.46 -4.02 12.02
C VAL A 87 -9.10 -3.18 13.14
N ASP A 88 -8.62 -1.97 13.32
CA ASP A 88 -9.14 -0.98 14.26
C ASP A 88 -8.69 0.44 13.89
N GLU A 89 -9.25 1.45 14.55
CA GLU A 89 -8.98 2.86 14.25
C GLU A 89 -7.53 3.31 14.53
N LEU A 90 -6.79 2.57 15.35
CA LEU A 90 -5.40 2.90 15.72
C LEU A 90 -4.39 2.22 14.81
N THR A 91 -4.79 1.20 14.08
CA THR A 91 -3.91 0.43 13.19
C THR A 91 -4.01 0.98 11.77
N PRO A 92 -2.95 1.64 11.25
CA PRO A 92 -2.95 2.09 9.86
C PRO A 92 -3.00 0.89 8.91
N GLU A 93 -3.75 1.04 7.82
CA GLU A 93 -3.78 0.08 6.73
C GLU A 93 -2.80 0.51 5.65
N LEU A 94 -1.98 -0.43 5.21
CA LEU A 94 -0.92 -0.22 4.22
C LEU A 94 -1.39 -0.64 2.83
N SER A 95 -1.09 0.22 1.86
CA SER A 95 -1.22 -0.07 0.43
C SER A 95 0.13 0.07 -0.24
N ILE A 96 0.44 -0.81 -1.19
CA ILE A 96 1.71 -0.80 -1.90
C ILE A 96 1.53 -1.33 -3.32
N ALA A 97 2.16 -0.68 -4.29
CA ALA A 97 2.30 -1.21 -5.64
C ALA A 97 3.56 -0.70 -6.32
N VAL A 98 4.05 -1.49 -7.26
CA VAL A 98 5.16 -1.17 -8.15
C VAL A 98 4.65 -1.23 -9.58
N ALA A 99 5.05 -0.28 -10.41
CA ALA A 99 4.70 -0.24 -11.81
C ALA A 99 5.04 -1.58 -12.49
N PRO A 100 4.15 -2.13 -13.34
CA PRO A 100 4.28 -3.49 -13.87
C PRO A 100 5.66 -3.78 -14.48
N GLU A 101 6.20 -2.86 -15.26
CA GLU A 101 7.49 -2.97 -15.92
C GLU A 101 8.69 -2.88 -14.97
N ARG A 102 8.45 -2.61 -13.70
CA ARG A 102 9.47 -2.49 -12.64
C ARG A 102 9.34 -3.52 -11.53
N ARG A 103 8.42 -4.47 -11.68
CA ARG A 103 8.28 -5.60 -10.74
C ARG A 103 9.45 -6.57 -10.86
N GLY A 104 9.75 -7.27 -9.78
CA GLY A 104 10.84 -8.26 -9.74
C GLY A 104 12.24 -7.66 -9.49
N TYR A 105 12.37 -6.35 -9.32
CA TYR A 105 13.65 -5.67 -9.06
C TYR A 105 13.87 -5.31 -7.59
N GLY A 106 13.05 -5.83 -6.68
CA GLY A 106 13.18 -5.58 -5.23
C GLY A 106 12.64 -4.23 -4.74
N ILE A 107 12.04 -3.42 -5.62
CA ILE A 107 11.51 -2.09 -5.27
C ILE A 107 10.44 -2.17 -4.19
N GLY A 108 9.53 -3.15 -4.28
CA GLY A 108 8.50 -3.37 -3.28
C GLY A 108 9.06 -3.64 -1.89
N GLY A 109 10.12 -4.45 -1.80
CA GLY A 109 10.83 -4.71 -0.54
C GLY A 109 11.49 -3.46 0.03
N CYS A 110 12.11 -2.64 -0.81
CA CYS A 110 12.71 -1.37 -0.38
C CYS A 110 11.63 -0.39 0.15
N LEU A 111 10.52 -0.26 -0.57
CA LEU A 111 9.39 0.58 -0.15
C LEU A 111 8.80 0.11 1.18
N LEU A 112 8.55 -1.19 1.31
CA LEU A 112 7.99 -1.77 2.54
C LEU A 112 8.92 -1.57 3.73
N SER A 113 10.21 -1.85 3.56
CA SER A 113 11.23 -1.63 4.59
C SER A 113 11.26 -0.17 5.07
N ALA A 114 11.28 0.78 4.13
CA ALA A 114 11.28 2.20 4.44
C ALA A 114 10.01 2.64 5.18
N MET A 115 8.84 2.16 4.75
CA MET A 115 7.57 2.50 5.40
C MET A 115 7.48 1.92 6.80
N LEU A 116 7.92 0.68 7.03
CA LEU A 116 7.92 0.07 8.36
C LEU A 116 8.86 0.81 9.32
N ALA A 117 10.01 1.28 8.83
CA ALA A 117 10.92 2.11 9.62
C ALA A 117 10.27 3.44 10.01
N LEU A 118 9.59 4.11 9.06
CA LEU A 118 8.85 5.35 9.33
C LEU A 118 7.74 5.13 10.38
N LEU A 119 6.97 4.06 10.25
CA LEU A 119 5.90 3.74 11.19
C LEU A 119 6.42 3.48 12.61
N ARG A 120 7.58 2.84 12.75
CA ARG A 120 8.23 2.67 14.07
C ARG A 120 8.64 3.99 14.68
N ILE A 121 9.24 4.88 13.90
CA ILE A 121 9.60 6.24 14.33
C ILE A 121 8.37 7.02 14.79
N ASP A 122 7.26 6.90 14.06
CA ASP A 122 5.99 7.56 14.37
C ASP A 122 5.24 6.92 15.56
N GLY A 123 5.77 5.83 16.11
CA GLY A 123 5.19 5.15 17.28
C GLY A 123 3.98 4.27 16.97
N ALA A 124 3.76 3.89 15.73
CA ALA A 124 2.73 2.94 15.37
C ALA A 124 3.05 1.57 15.97
N ARG A 125 2.08 0.96 16.64
CA ARG A 125 2.25 -0.36 17.27
C ARG A 125 2.02 -1.52 16.33
N ARG A 126 1.17 -1.32 15.33
CA ARG A 126 0.77 -2.33 14.35
C ARG A 126 0.50 -1.67 13.01
N VAL A 127 0.55 -2.48 11.98
CA VAL A 127 0.13 -2.12 10.62
C VAL A 127 -0.57 -3.31 9.99
N SER A 128 -1.64 -3.06 9.26
CA SER A 128 -2.41 -4.08 8.55
C SER A 128 -2.39 -3.86 7.05
N LEU A 129 -2.76 -4.87 6.31
CA LEU A 129 -3.01 -4.81 4.87
C LEU A 129 -4.04 -5.88 4.47
N SER A 130 -4.62 -5.71 3.31
CA SER A 130 -5.41 -6.74 2.65
C SER A 130 -4.66 -7.27 1.44
N VAL A 131 -4.66 -8.58 1.25
CA VAL A 131 -4.05 -9.25 0.10
C VAL A 131 -4.93 -10.38 -0.38
N GLU A 132 -5.13 -10.50 -1.68
CA GLU A 132 -5.83 -11.65 -2.25
C GLU A 132 -5.01 -12.93 -2.03
N THR A 133 -5.70 -14.05 -1.80
CA THR A 133 -5.13 -15.33 -1.36
C THR A 133 -4.03 -15.84 -2.29
N ASP A 134 -4.19 -15.65 -3.60
CA ASP A 134 -3.29 -16.10 -4.65
C ASP A 134 -2.33 -15.01 -5.17
N ASN A 135 -2.35 -13.82 -4.55
CA ASN A 135 -1.44 -12.74 -4.93
C ASN A 135 0.00 -13.07 -4.51
N PRO A 136 0.97 -13.07 -5.45
CA PRO A 136 2.38 -13.34 -5.14
C PRO A 136 2.99 -12.38 -4.12
N ALA A 137 2.45 -11.17 -3.96
CA ALA A 137 2.91 -10.19 -2.97
C ALA A 137 2.77 -10.70 -1.53
N ARG A 138 1.90 -11.68 -1.27
CA ARG A 138 1.74 -12.30 0.04
C ARG A 138 3.08 -12.82 0.59
N SER A 139 3.90 -13.46 -0.24
CA SER A 139 5.20 -13.98 0.20
C SER A 139 6.17 -12.86 0.61
N LEU A 140 6.08 -11.68 0.01
CA LEU A 140 6.83 -10.50 0.44
C LEU A 140 6.40 -10.09 1.86
N TYR A 141 5.10 -9.99 2.11
CA TYR A 141 4.58 -9.60 3.42
C TYR A 141 4.96 -10.61 4.51
N GLU A 142 4.86 -11.90 4.23
CA GLU A 142 5.27 -12.97 5.15
C GLU A 142 6.77 -12.87 5.52
N ARG A 143 7.63 -12.57 4.55
CA ARG A 143 9.07 -12.34 4.82
C ARG A 143 9.34 -11.15 5.75
N PHE A 144 8.48 -10.14 5.74
CA PHE A 144 8.56 -8.99 6.65
C PHE A 144 7.90 -9.24 8.01
N GLY A 145 7.31 -10.42 8.22
CA GLY A 145 6.73 -10.81 9.50
C GLY A 145 5.22 -10.58 9.62
N PHE A 146 4.54 -10.19 8.54
CA PHE A 146 3.09 -10.13 8.55
C PHE A 146 2.50 -11.53 8.69
N THR A 147 1.44 -11.64 9.50
CA THR A 147 0.71 -12.89 9.73
C THR A 147 -0.78 -12.69 9.45
N PRO A 148 -1.52 -13.74 9.03
CA PRO A 148 -2.95 -13.66 8.86
C PRO A 148 -3.67 -13.30 10.16
N ALA A 149 -4.55 -12.30 10.11
CA ALA A 149 -5.38 -11.88 11.24
C ALA A 149 -6.87 -12.18 11.01
N ALA A 150 -7.32 -12.10 9.76
CA ALA A 150 -8.67 -12.43 9.36
C ALA A 150 -8.68 -12.90 7.91
N ALA A 151 -9.70 -13.65 7.52
CA ALA A 151 -9.89 -14.10 6.15
C ALA A 151 -11.33 -13.85 5.71
N THR A 152 -11.49 -13.43 4.46
CA THR A 152 -12.75 -13.38 3.73
C THR A 152 -12.64 -14.29 2.52
N GLU A 153 -13.73 -14.47 1.78
CA GLU A 153 -13.67 -15.22 0.52
C GLU A 153 -12.73 -14.53 -0.46
N GLY A 154 -11.59 -15.19 -0.76
CA GLY A 154 -10.60 -14.71 -1.73
C GLY A 154 -9.57 -13.71 -1.22
N ALA A 155 -9.67 -13.21 0.02
CA ALA A 155 -8.71 -12.25 0.57
C ALA A 155 -8.36 -12.53 2.03
N ILE A 156 -7.17 -12.08 2.43
CA ILE A 156 -6.65 -12.21 3.79
C ILE A 156 -6.27 -10.82 4.30
N THR A 157 -6.72 -10.48 5.51
CA THR A 157 -6.17 -9.37 6.26
C THR A 157 -4.92 -9.84 6.99
N MET A 158 -3.79 -9.21 6.74
CA MET A 158 -2.52 -9.51 7.42
C MET A 158 -2.15 -8.39 8.38
N LEU A 159 -1.49 -8.75 9.45
CA LEU A 159 -1.12 -7.85 10.53
C LEU A 159 0.35 -8.04 10.89
N LEU A 160 1.04 -6.92 11.11
CA LEU A 160 2.40 -6.89 11.65
C LEU A 160 2.41 -6.06 12.94
N THR A 161 2.93 -6.64 14.01
CA THR A 161 3.26 -5.90 15.24
C THR A 161 4.62 -5.24 15.06
N LEU A 162 4.66 -3.93 15.28
CA LEU A 162 5.87 -3.12 15.19
C LEU A 162 6.47 -2.99 16.59
N THR A 163 7.69 -3.53 16.78
CA THR A 163 8.44 -3.31 18.01
C THR A 163 9.18 -1.98 17.92
N PRO A 164 9.20 -1.16 19.00
CA PRO A 164 10.08 -0.01 19.05
C PRO A 164 11.55 -0.45 18.91
N ASP A 165 12.35 0.35 18.20
CA ASP A 165 13.80 0.17 18.15
C ASP A 165 14.43 0.53 19.51
#